data_7cc060ec1827d70e66f4f3fff6ff0f80
#
_entry.id   7cc060ec1827d70e66f4f3fff6ff0f80
#
_cell.length_a   1.000
_cell.length_b   1.000
_cell.length_c   1.000
_cell.angle_alpha   90.00
_cell.angle_beta   90.00
_cell.angle_gamma   90.00
#
_symmetry.space_group_name_H-M   'P 1'
#
loop_
_entity.id
_entity.type
_entity.pdbx_description
1 polymer ?
#
loop_
_entity_poly.entity_id
_entity_poly.type
_entity_poly.pdbx_seq_one_letter_code
_entity_poly.pdbx_strand_id
1 'polypeptide(L)'
;AGAIVSFADYAATWQTSKVTVTPNGTDKIGSINQNAILTTEGQSVTFVFVDATQGWINTMDSTSNVRGLPPFIAATGGTITTSGNCKIHTFTGPGTFAVTNLSPTPANNTVAYMVVAGGGGGGGASRGAGGGAGGFREGTTAPIVPYTASPLVAPTGITVTLSSFPITIGAGGPEGTNASDGGQGNNSTFSTITSAGGGQGRGNPGVAGGSGGSGGGGAGEGGSAAGGTGNTPPVSPAQGTNGGAGRVVPGCRGGGGGGGATVAGSPGQPPYAGGAGGAGATTEINASPTAFAGGGGGGGNG
;
A
#
# COMPACT_ATOMS: atom_id res chain seq x y z
N ALA A 1 -3.47 -58.76 12.61
CA ALA A 1 -3.57 -57.36 13.08
C ALA A 1 -2.41 -56.56 12.54
N GLY A 2 -2.65 -55.32 12.14
CA GLY A 2 -1.60 -54.39 11.81
C GLY A 2 -1.45 -53.98 10.35
N ALA A 3 -2.28 -54.45 9.41
CA ALA A 3 -2.30 -53.87 8.06
C ALA A 3 -2.80 -52.42 8.13
N ILE A 4 -2.14 -51.54 7.38
CA ILE A 4 -2.45 -50.11 7.35
C ILE A 4 -2.66 -49.71 5.89
N VAL A 5 -3.75 -48.97 5.64
CA VAL A 5 -4.04 -48.36 4.35
C VAL A 5 -4.37 -46.90 4.56
N SER A 6 -3.73 -46.05 3.79
CA SER A 6 -3.99 -44.60 3.82
C SER A 6 -4.42 -44.10 2.44
N PHE A 7 -5.39 -43.20 2.44
CA PHE A 7 -5.88 -42.51 1.26
C PHE A 7 -5.71 -40.99 1.48
N ALA A 8 -5.37 -40.29 0.41
CA ALA A 8 -5.30 -38.82 0.43
C ALA A 8 -5.87 -38.24 -0.85
N ASP A 9 -6.75 -37.27 -0.74
CA ASP A 9 -7.26 -36.50 -1.86
C ASP A 9 -6.22 -35.49 -2.32
N TYR A 10 -5.27 -35.94 -3.14
CA TYR A 10 -4.19 -35.10 -3.67
C TYR A 10 -4.70 -33.95 -4.53
N ALA A 11 -5.76 -34.19 -5.30
CA ALA A 11 -6.28 -33.21 -6.27
C ALA A 11 -7.43 -32.37 -5.74
N ALA A 12 -7.81 -32.54 -4.47
CA ALA A 12 -8.96 -31.87 -3.84
C ALA A 12 -10.26 -32.03 -4.68
N THR A 13 -10.58 -33.28 -5.06
CA THR A 13 -11.70 -33.58 -5.96
C THR A 13 -12.74 -34.54 -5.38
N TRP A 14 -12.57 -35.09 -4.17
CA TRP A 14 -13.47 -36.08 -3.62
C TRP A 14 -14.89 -35.57 -3.35
N GLN A 15 -15.08 -34.27 -3.19
CA GLN A 15 -16.41 -33.66 -3.09
C GLN A 15 -17.24 -33.78 -4.39
N THR A 16 -16.57 -33.88 -5.54
CA THR A 16 -17.19 -34.07 -6.86
C THR A 16 -17.00 -35.49 -7.39
N SER A 17 -15.88 -36.14 -7.07
CA SER A 17 -15.47 -37.47 -7.51
C SER A 17 -15.18 -38.35 -6.30
N LYS A 18 -16.23 -38.77 -5.60
CA LYS A 18 -16.14 -39.55 -4.36
C LYS A 18 -15.34 -40.87 -4.54
N VAL A 19 -14.57 -41.19 -3.50
CA VAL A 19 -13.88 -42.47 -3.38
C VAL A 19 -14.71 -43.43 -2.52
N THR A 20 -14.91 -44.65 -3.00
CA THR A 20 -15.58 -45.71 -2.25
C THR A 20 -14.54 -46.77 -1.84
N VAL A 21 -14.39 -46.95 -0.52
CA VAL A 21 -13.55 -48.01 0.05
C VAL A 21 -14.45 -49.18 0.37
N THR A 22 -14.24 -50.30 -0.32
CA THR A 22 -15.04 -51.52 -0.17
C THR A 22 -14.22 -52.56 0.60
N PRO A 23 -14.73 -53.09 1.73
CA PRO A 23 -14.06 -54.17 2.44
C PRO A 23 -14.06 -55.43 1.61
N ASN A 24 -13.01 -56.24 1.75
CA ASN A 24 -12.87 -57.49 0.98
C ASN A 24 -13.72 -58.60 1.63
N GLY A 25 -14.59 -59.25 0.84
CA GLY A 25 -15.39 -60.38 1.28
C GLY A 25 -16.21 -60.10 2.55
N THR A 26 -15.88 -60.76 3.65
CA THR A 26 -16.55 -60.63 4.95
C THR A 26 -15.87 -59.59 5.87
N ASP A 27 -14.82 -58.95 5.41
CA ASP A 27 -14.14 -57.90 6.20
C ASP A 27 -15.13 -56.77 6.57
N LYS A 28 -14.77 -56.01 7.59
CA LYS A 28 -15.61 -54.96 8.11
C LYS A 28 -14.83 -53.64 8.13
N ILE A 29 -15.56 -52.54 8.10
CA ILE A 29 -15.04 -51.21 8.39
C ILE A 29 -15.87 -50.69 9.56
N GLY A 30 -15.23 -50.37 10.70
CA GLY A 30 -15.93 -49.91 11.91
C GLY A 30 -16.95 -50.94 12.44
N SER A 31 -16.60 -52.24 12.43
CA SER A 31 -17.44 -53.38 12.86
C SER A 31 -18.61 -53.74 11.90
N ILE A 32 -18.76 -53.07 10.77
CA ILE A 32 -19.85 -53.24 9.80
C ILE A 32 -19.29 -53.64 8.42
N ASN A 33 -19.90 -54.64 7.79
CA ASN A 33 -19.56 -55.01 6.41
C ASN A 33 -20.29 -54.04 5.45
N GLN A 34 -19.78 -52.83 5.34
CA GLN A 34 -20.30 -51.78 4.44
C GLN A 34 -19.15 -50.92 3.90
N ASN A 35 -19.40 -50.28 2.78
CA ASN A 35 -18.43 -49.37 2.15
C ASN A 35 -18.28 -48.10 2.96
N ALA A 36 -17.06 -47.60 3.09
CA ALA A 36 -16.80 -46.23 3.50
C ALA A 36 -16.75 -45.34 2.26
N ILE A 37 -17.43 -44.19 2.30
CA ILE A 37 -17.47 -43.21 1.21
C ILE A 37 -16.73 -41.96 1.65
N LEU A 38 -15.69 -41.60 0.92
CA LEU A 38 -14.89 -40.41 1.17
C LEU A 38 -15.36 -39.31 0.18
N THR A 39 -15.88 -38.23 0.71
CA THR A 39 -16.55 -37.15 -0.06
C THR A 39 -16.07 -35.76 0.29
N THR A 40 -15.11 -35.63 1.17
CA THR A 40 -14.65 -34.32 1.63
C THR A 40 -13.44 -33.88 0.84
N GLU A 41 -13.51 -32.68 0.32
CA GLU A 41 -12.39 -32.04 -0.39
C GLU A 41 -11.11 -32.10 0.44
N GLY A 42 -10.09 -32.65 -0.19
CA GLY A 42 -8.76 -32.74 0.37
C GLY A 42 -8.66 -33.64 1.62
N GLN A 43 -9.56 -34.55 1.88
CA GLN A 43 -9.53 -35.50 2.98
C GLN A 43 -8.31 -36.43 2.93
N SER A 44 -7.75 -36.77 4.07
CA SER A 44 -6.81 -37.88 4.26
C SER A 44 -7.35 -38.79 5.34
N VAL A 45 -7.35 -40.09 5.09
CA VAL A 45 -7.89 -41.12 5.99
C VAL A 45 -6.91 -42.25 6.11
N THR A 46 -6.69 -42.77 7.33
CA THR A 46 -5.90 -43.96 7.60
C THR A 46 -6.75 -45.02 8.29
N PHE A 47 -6.82 -46.18 7.71
CA PHE A 47 -7.45 -47.36 8.28
C PHE A 47 -6.40 -48.37 8.76
N VAL A 48 -6.61 -48.92 9.93
CA VAL A 48 -5.78 -50.02 10.51
C VAL A 48 -6.66 -51.23 10.70
N PHE A 49 -6.23 -52.38 10.20
CA PHE A 49 -6.91 -53.65 10.45
C PHE A 49 -6.58 -54.15 11.85
N VAL A 50 -7.57 -54.25 12.68
CA VAL A 50 -7.42 -54.65 14.09
C VAL A 50 -7.62 -56.16 14.26
N ASP A 51 -8.81 -56.67 13.88
CA ASP A 51 -9.18 -58.09 13.98
C ASP A 51 -10.40 -58.38 13.09
N ALA A 52 -10.86 -59.62 13.04
CA ALA A 52 -12.01 -60.05 12.24
C ALA A 52 -13.36 -59.52 12.81
N THR A 53 -13.40 -59.08 14.06
CA THR A 53 -14.63 -58.57 14.72
C THR A 53 -14.84 -57.07 14.40
N GLN A 54 -13.79 -56.29 14.60
CA GLN A 54 -13.81 -54.86 14.36
C GLN A 54 -13.53 -54.52 12.90
N GLY A 55 -12.69 -55.31 12.25
CA GLY A 55 -12.25 -55.05 10.88
C GLY A 55 -11.26 -53.89 10.81
N TRP A 56 -11.45 -53.03 9.85
CA TRP A 56 -10.68 -51.82 9.62
C TRP A 56 -11.25 -50.66 10.45
N ILE A 57 -10.41 -50.07 11.29
CA ILE A 57 -10.75 -48.94 12.12
C ILE A 57 -10.09 -47.67 11.55
N ASN A 58 -10.86 -46.63 11.39
CA ASN A 58 -10.33 -45.30 11.07
C ASN A 58 -9.58 -44.75 12.28
N THR A 59 -8.28 -44.59 12.17
CA THR A 59 -7.41 -44.08 13.24
C THR A 59 -6.98 -42.63 13.02
N MET A 60 -7.06 -42.14 11.78
CA MET A 60 -6.72 -40.78 11.41
C MET A 60 -7.65 -40.32 10.30
N ASP A 61 -8.29 -39.17 10.48
CA ASP A 61 -9.12 -38.50 9.51
C ASP A 61 -8.82 -37.01 9.52
N SER A 62 -8.44 -36.46 8.39
CA SER A 62 -8.09 -35.05 8.28
C SER A 62 -9.28 -34.11 8.00
N THR A 63 -10.52 -34.61 8.03
CA THR A 63 -11.69 -33.75 7.79
C THR A 63 -11.84 -32.63 8.79
N SER A 64 -11.32 -32.80 10.00
CA SER A 64 -11.24 -31.78 11.04
C SER A 64 -9.88 -31.09 11.11
N ASN A 65 -8.88 -31.56 10.35
CA ASN A 65 -7.57 -30.95 10.36
C ASN A 65 -7.54 -29.79 9.38
N VAL A 66 -7.32 -28.62 9.90
CA VAL A 66 -6.91 -27.48 9.08
C VAL A 66 -5.59 -27.88 8.44
N ARG A 67 -5.61 -28.12 7.12
CA ARG A 67 -4.41 -28.45 6.36
C ARG A 67 -3.51 -27.25 6.32
N GLY A 68 -2.48 -27.30 7.12
CA GLY A 68 -1.46 -26.26 7.18
C GLY A 68 -2.06 -24.86 7.32
N LEU A 69 -1.55 -24.08 8.21
CA LEU A 69 -1.87 -22.65 8.18
C LEU A 69 -1.38 -22.11 6.83
N PRO A 70 -2.15 -21.26 6.15
CA PRO A 70 -1.68 -20.64 4.92
C PRO A 70 -0.27 -20.10 5.16
N PRO A 71 0.70 -20.35 4.24
CA PRO A 71 2.09 -19.92 4.46
C PRO A 71 2.23 -18.40 4.53
N PHE A 72 1.19 -17.66 4.14
CA PHE A 72 1.15 -16.20 4.12
C PHE A 72 -0.07 -15.66 4.86
N ILE A 73 -0.03 -14.36 5.15
CA ILE A 73 -1.15 -13.65 5.75
C ILE A 73 -2.35 -13.63 4.79
N ALA A 74 -3.55 -13.63 5.37
CA ALA A 74 -4.79 -13.30 4.66
C ALA A 74 -5.36 -12.00 5.24
N ALA A 75 -5.86 -11.14 4.36
CA ALA A 75 -6.47 -9.87 4.75
C ALA A 75 -7.61 -9.49 3.80
N THR A 76 -8.46 -8.58 4.27
CA THR A 76 -9.56 -7.98 3.51
C THR A 76 -9.46 -6.45 3.56
N GLY A 77 -10.24 -5.78 2.74
CA GLY A 77 -10.34 -4.32 2.67
C GLY A 77 -9.67 -3.71 1.45
N GLY A 78 -10.17 -2.55 1.03
CA GLY A 78 -9.77 -1.87 -0.19
C GLY A 78 -10.15 -2.65 -1.46
N THR A 79 -9.66 -2.18 -2.61
CA THR A 79 -9.73 -2.93 -3.87
C THR A 79 -8.57 -3.92 -3.92
N ILE A 80 -8.89 -5.21 -4.07
CA ILE A 80 -7.89 -6.29 -4.05
C ILE A 80 -7.58 -6.71 -5.48
N THR A 81 -6.30 -6.66 -5.85
CA THR A 81 -5.77 -7.20 -7.11
C THR A 81 -4.67 -8.21 -6.83
N THR A 82 -4.38 -9.07 -7.80
CA THR A 82 -3.32 -10.08 -7.69
C THR A 82 -2.28 -9.85 -8.78
N SER A 83 -1.02 -9.89 -8.40
CA SER A 83 0.12 -9.84 -9.32
C SER A 83 1.16 -10.89 -8.91
N GLY A 84 1.37 -11.89 -9.76
CA GLY A 84 2.16 -13.06 -9.39
C GLY A 84 1.63 -13.70 -8.11
N ASN A 85 2.47 -13.87 -7.12
CA ASN A 85 2.13 -14.45 -5.82
C ASN A 85 1.71 -13.40 -4.77
N CYS A 86 1.52 -12.15 -5.18
CA CYS A 86 1.19 -11.06 -4.27
C CYS A 86 -0.26 -10.59 -4.41
N LYS A 87 -0.89 -10.28 -3.29
CA LYS A 87 -2.14 -9.52 -3.22
C LYS A 87 -1.84 -8.07 -2.90
N ILE A 88 -2.46 -7.18 -3.67
CA ILE A 88 -2.32 -5.73 -3.54
C ILE A 88 -3.67 -5.19 -3.05
N HIS A 89 -3.66 -4.51 -1.91
CA HIS A 89 -4.83 -3.84 -1.33
C HIS A 89 -4.71 -2.35 -1.58
N THR A 90 -5.56 -1.78 -2.43
CA THR A 90 -5.55 -0.37 -2.79
C THR A 90 -6.70 0.37 -2.11
N PHE A 91 -6.37 1.45 -1.40
CA PHE A 91 -7.32 2.34 -0.75
C PHE A 91 -7.23 3.73 -1.38
N THR A 92 -8.32 4.20 -1.99
CA THR A 92 -8.46 5.55 -2.56
C THR A 92 -9.37 6.45 -1.72
N GLY A 93 -9.86 5.94 -0.60
CA GLY A 93 -10.66 6.60 0.41
C GLY A 93 -10.45 5.95 1.77
N PRO A 94 -11.01 6.52 2.86
CA PRO A 94 -10.94 5.91 4.18
C PRO A 94 -11.47 4.47 4.18
N GLY A 95 -10.84 3.58 4.96
CA GLY A 95 -11.21 2.18 5.01
C GLY A 95 -10.50 1.43 6.12
N THR A 96 -10.54 0.11 6.04
CA THR A 96 -9.90 -0.77 7.01
C THR A 96 -9.17 -1.90 6.30
N PHE A 97 -7.90 -2.08 6.62
CA PHE A 97 -7.14 -3.27 6.26
C PHE A 97 -7.27 -4.26 7.42
N ALA A 98 -8.06 -5.32 7.24
CA ALA A 98 -8.33 -6.30 8.28
C ALA A 98 -7.57 -7.60 8.00
N VAL A 99 -6.63 -7.95 8.89
CA VAL A 99 -5.89 -9.21 8.83
C VAL A 99 -6.76 -10.31 9.44
N THR A 100 -7.12 -11.30 8.63
CA THR A 100 -8.02 -12.40 8.98
C THR A 100 -7.26 -13.69 9.32
N ASN A 101 -6.01 -13.81 8.88
CA ASN A 101 -5.15 -14.94 9.22
C ASN A 101 -3.68 -14.52 9.20
N LEU A 102 -2.89 -15.08 10.10
CA LEU A 102 -1.44 -14.89 10.15
C LEU A 102 -0.70 -16.10 9.57
N SER A 103 0.47 -15.85 9.01
CA SER A 103 1.41 -16.91 8.68
C SER A 103 1.95 -17.57 9.95
N PRO A 104 2.14 -18.90 9.97
CA PRO A 104 2.83 -19.58 11.05
C PRO A 104 4.32 -19.19 11.15
N THR A 105 4.88 -18.62 10.08
CA THR A 105 6.25 -18.10 10.05
C THR A 105 6.22 -16.59 10.36
N PRO A 106 6.70 -16.14 11.53
CA PRO A 106 6.60 -14.73 11.94
C PRO A 106 7.17 -13.72 10.93
N ALA A 107 8.24 -14.08 10.23
CA ALA A 107 8.84 -13.22 9.20
C ALA A 107 7.89 -12.90 8.03
N ASN A 108 6.91 -13.79 7.77
CA ASN A 108 5.93 -13.60 6.71
C ASN A 108 4.75 -12.69 7.17
N ASN A 109 4.70 -12.27 8.43
CA ASN A 109 3.66 -11.39 8.97
C ASN A 109 4.03 -9.90 8.80
N THR A 110 4.68 -9.57 7.70
CA THR A 110 5.07 -8.21 7.34
C THR A 110 4.51 -7.86 5.97
N VAL A 111 3.93 -6.67 5.84
CA VAL A 111 3.42 -6.14 4.58
C VAL A 111 4.29 -4.99 4.08
N ALA A 112 4.54 -4.96 2.78
CA ALA A 112 5.04 -3.77 2.11
C ALA A 112 3.91 -2.73 2.03
N TYR A 113 4.28 -1.46 2.06
CA TYR A 113 3.31 -0.38 2.02
C TYR A 113 3.78 0.79 1.17
N MET A 114 2.80 1.54 0.63
CA MET A 114 2.98 2.88 0.12
C MET A 114 1.86 3.75 0.67
N VAL A 115 2.20 4.89 1.27
CA VAL A 115 1.25 5.87 1.81
C VAL A 115 1.56 7.23 1.21
N VAL A 116 0.60 7.77 0.46
CA VAL A 116 0.71 9.10 -0.16
C VAL A 116 -0.37 9.99 0.43
N ALA A 117 0.02 11.16 0.90
CA ALA A 117 -0.90 12.15 1.47
C ALA A 117 -1.53 13.04 0.39
N GLY A 118 -2.53 13.84 0.75
CA GLY A 118 -3.10 14.87 -0.11
C GLY A 118 -2.07 15.96 -0.47
N GLY A 119 -2.00 16.34 -1.73
CA GLY A 119 -1.15 17.46 -2.19
C GLY A 119 -1.71 18.80 -1.71
N GLY A 120 -0.87 19.81 -1.61
CA GLY A 120 -1.31 21.19 -1.38
C GLY A 120 -1.94 21.80 -2.63
N GLY A 121 -2.89 22.71 -2.47
CA GLY A 121 -3.46 23.53 -3.52
C GLY A 121 -2.48 24.60 -4.00
N GLY A 122 -2.55 24.95 -5.28
CA GLY A 122 -1.79 26.08 -5.86
C GLY A 122 -2.38 27.43 -5.45
N GLY A 123 -1.57 28.50 -5.49
CA GLY A 123 -2.02 29.85 -5.24
C GLY A 123 -2.81 30.44 -6.41
N GLY A 124 -3.82 31.26 -6.13
CA GLY A 124 -4.84 31.78 -7.03
C GLY A 124 -4.49 33.06 -7.80
N ALA A 125 -3.24 33.41 -7.99
CA ALA A 125 -2.81 34.58 -8.76
C ALA A 125 -2.22 34.18 -10.11
N SER A 126 -2.15 35.15 -11.05
CA SER A 126 -1.46 34.95 -12.32
C SER A 126 0.03 34.59 -12.14
N ARG A 127 0.60 34.88 -10.99
CA ARG A 127 1.95 34.50 -10.54
C ARG A 127 1.92 33.64 -9.29
N GLY A 128 0.81 32.96 -9.08
CA GLY A 128 0.62 32.02 -7.97
C GLY A 128 1.64 30.89 -8.04
N ALA A 129 1.99 30.40 -6.89
CA ALA A 129 2.95 29.29 -6.77
C ALA A 129 2.27 27.92 -6.79
N GLY A 130 2.98 26.92 -7.22
CA GLY A 130 2.51 25.52 -7.23
C GLY A 130 2.39 24.95 -5.80
N GLY A 131 1.36 24.13 -5.56
CA GLY A 131 1.25 23.36 -4.34
C GLY A 131 2.30 22.24 -4.27
N GLY A 132 2.81 21.93 -3.10
CA GLY A 132 3.70 20.81 -2.83
C GLY A 132 2.95 19.49 -2.89
N ALA A 133 3.62 18.43 -3.31
CA ALA A 133 3.08 17.08 -3.25
C ALA A 133 2.78 16.66 -1.81
N GLY A 134 1.78 15.79 -1.63
CA GLY A 134 1.65 15.06 -0.38
C GLY A 134 2.90 14.21 -0.11
N GLY A 135 3.22 14.00 1.16
CA GLY A 135 4.32 13.16 1.57
C GLY A 135 4.19 11.76 0.98
N PHE A 136 5.28 11.21 0.52
CA PHE A 136 5.39 9.85 -0.02
C PHE A 136 6.16 8.98 0.96
N ARG A 137 5.56 7.91 1.42
CA ARG A 137 6.19 6.91 2.30
C ARG A 137 6.03 5.53 1.69
N GLU A 138 7.13 4.84 1.50
CA GLU A 138 7.17 3.46 1.05
C GLU A 138 8.06 2.64 1.97
N GLY A 139 7.70 1.39 2.22
CA GLY A 139 8.54 0.49 3.01
C GLY A 139 8.30 -0.97 2.65
N THR A 140 9.38 -1.74 2.70
CA THR A 140 9.36 -3.18 2.45
C THR A 140 10.42 -3.87 3.27
N THR A 141 10.24 -5.17 3.54
CA THR A 141 11.21 -6.01 4.24
C THR A 141 11.76 -7.05 3.28
N ALA A 142 13.06 -7.13 3.11
CA ALA A 142 13.67 -8.23 2.37
C ALA A 142 13.39 -9.58 3.09
N PRO A 143 13.16 -10.69 2.37
CA PRO A 143 13.26 -10.88 0.92
C PRO A 143 11.94 -10.65 0.15
N ILE A 144 10.92 -10.08 0.79
CA ILE A 144 9.57 -9.94 0.20
C ILE A 144 9.52 -8.68 -0.69
N VAL A 145 10.27 -8.67 -1.79
CA VAL A 145 10.20 -7.56 -2.75
C VAL A 145 10.03 -8.12 -4.16
N PRO A 146 8.81 -8.44 -4.57
CA PRO A 146 8.56 -8.88 -5.93
C PRO A 146 8.41 -7.72 -6.93
N TYR A 147 8.73 -6.49 -6.56
CA TYR A 147 8.55 -5.28 -7.37
C TYR A 147 9.75 -4.32 -7.27
N THR A 148 9.89 -3.43 -8.25
CA THR A 148 10.89 -2.35 -8.23
C THR A 148 10.39 -1.23 -7.31
N ALA A 149 11.01 -1.11 -6.14
CA ALA A 149 10.69 -0.07 -5.17
C ALA A 149 11.27 1.29 -5.58
N SER A 150 10.69 2.36 -5.03
CA SER A 150 11.21 3.71 -5.23
C SER A 150 12.57 3.93 -4.53
N PRO A 151 13.33 4.97 -4.93
CA PRO A 151 14.56 5.33 -4.22
C PRO A 151 14.33 5.82 -2.77
N LEU A 152 13.08 6.06 -2.37
CA LEU A 152 12.69 6.51 -1.02
C LEU A 152 12.17 5.35 -0.15
N VAL A 153 12.38 4.11 -0.55
CA VAL A 153 11.90 2.95 0.20
C VAL A 153 12.61 2.82 1.55
N ALA A 154 11.85 2.69 2.63
CA ALA A 154 12.37 2.29 3.94
C ALA A 154 12.68 0.78 3.95
N PRO A 155 13.73 0.33 4.65
CA PRO A 155 14.14 -1.08 4.64
C PRO A 155 13.22 -2.00 5.44
N THR A 156 12.15 -1.47 6.02
CA THR A 156 11.20 -2.22 6.84
C THR A 156 9.77 -1.98 6.40
N GLY A 157 9.03 -3.07 6.19
CA GLY A 157 7.57 -3.05 6.05
C GLY A 157 6.87 -2.92 7.41
N ILE A 158 5.58 -3.11 7.44
CA ILE A 158 4.77 -3.12 8.67
C ILE A 158 4.51 -4.56 9.09
N THR A 159 4.96 -4.92 10.30
CA THR A 159 4.55 -6.19 10.93
C THR A 159 3.10 -6.07 11.35
N VAL A 160 2.27 -7.02 10.92
CA VAL A 160 0.84 -7.05 11.20
C VAL A 160 0.50 -8.13 12.22
N THR A 161 -0.58 -7.90 12.93
CA THR A 161 -1.19 -8.83 13.89
C THR A 161 -2.59 -9.20 13.40
N LEU A 162 -3.22 -10.18 14.03
CA LEU A 162 -4.61 -10.55 13.75
C LEU A 162 -5.55 -9.46 14.28
N SER A 163 -5.64 -8.36 13.54
CA SER A 163 -6.38 -7.15 13.92
C SER A 163 -6.79 -6.33 12.70
N SER A 164 -7.55 -5.28 12.94
CA SER A 164 -7.98 -4.32 11.95
C SER A 164 -7.13 -3.05 12.05
N PHE A 165 -6.61 -2.60 10.91
CA PHE A 165 -5.81 -1.39 10.78
C PHE A 165 -6.64 -0.33 10.04
N PRO A 166 -7.05 0.76 10.70
CA PRO A 166 -7.76 1.84 10.04
C PRO A 166 -6.84 2.54 9.03
N ILE A 167 -7.41 2.90 7.89
CA ILE A 167 -6.77 3.66 6.82
C ILE A 167 -7.46 5.00 6.73
N THR A 168 -6.68 6.08 6.75
CA THR A 168 -7.16 7.40 6.38
C THR A 168 -6.46 7.88 5.11
N ILE A 169 -7.22 8.48 4.21
CA ILE A 169 -6.70 9.08 2.99
C ILE A 169 -6.95 10.58 3.06
N GLY A 170 -5.87 11.34 3.03
CA GLY A 170 -5.90 12.79 3.09
C GLY A 170 -6.39 13.41 1.78
N ALA A 171 -7.37 14.29 1.86
CA ALA A 171 -7.79 15.08 0.71
C ALA A 171 -6.72 16.10 0.31
N GLY A 172 -6.65 16.43 -0.99
CA GLY A 172 -5.86 17.55 -1.47
C GLY A 172 -6.38 18.89 -0.90
N GLY A 173 -5.48 19.84 -0.74
CA GLY A 173 -5.84 21.23 -0.39
C GLY A 173 -6.58 21.91 -1.55
N PRO A 174 -7.57 22.74 -1.28
CA PRO A 174 -8.26 23.50 -2.32
C PRO A 174 -7.30 24.49 -3.01
N GLU A 175 -7.57 24.79 -4.26
CA GLU A 175 -6.86 25.85 -4.99
C GLU A 175 -7.20 27.23 -4.38
N GLY A 176 -6.24 28.14 -4.46
CA GLY A 176 -6.49 29.57 -4.16
C GLY A 176 -7.25 30.22 -5.31
N THR A 177 -8.06 31.22 -4.97
CA THR A 177 -8.78 32.06 -5.95
C THR A 177 -8.47 33.54 -5.69
N ASN A 178 -8.53 34.38 -6.71
CA ASN A 178 -8.38 35.84 -6.57
C ASN A 178 -7.17 36.29 -5.72
N ALA A 179 -5.98 35.82 -6.09
CA ALA A 179 -4.72 36.09 -5.36
C ALA A 179 -4.64 35.53 -3.93
N SER A 180 -5.53 34.61 -3.54
CA SER A 180 -5.41 33.91 -2.27
C SER A 180 -4.43 32.73 -2.33
N ASP A 181 -3.99 32.32 -1.18
CA ASP A 181 -3.17 31.10 -1.04
C ASP A 181 -4.00 29.85 -1.33
N GLY A 182 -3.38 28.80 -1.81
CA GLY A 182 -3.95 27.47 -1.81
C GLY A 182 -4.14 26.92 -0.40
N GLY A 183 -4.83 25.80 -0.26
CA GLY A 183 -4.98 25.09 1.00
C GLY A 183 -3.86 24.08 1.23
N GLN A 184 -3.61 23.75 2.49
CA GLN A 184 -2.75 22.66 2.90
C GLN A 184 -3.42 21.32 2.54
N GLY A 185 -2.65 20.33 2.07
CA GLY A 185 -3.12 18.95 1.94
C GLY A 185 -3.31 18.29 3.30
N ASN A 186 -4.12 17.25 3.36
CA ASN A 186 -4.35 16.48 4.58
C ASN A 186 -3.48 15.22 4.63
N ASN A 187 -3.22 14.73 5.85
CA ASN A 187 -2.41 13.55 6.09
C ASN A 187 -3.13 12.27 5.68
N SER A 188 -2.36 11.29 5.19
CA SER A 188 -2.78 9.90 5.05
C SER A 188 -2.10 9.02 6.09
N THR A 189 -2.82 8.01 6.60
CA THR A 189 -2.27 7.11 7.63
C THR A 189 -2.54 5.65 7.34
N PHE A 190 -1.58 4.82 7.66
CA PHE A 190 -1.70 3.36 7.77
C PHE A 190 -0.89 2.87 8.95
N SER A 191 -1.53 2.28 9.95
CA SER A 191 -0.87 1.83 11.19
C SER A 191 -0.07 2.96 11.84
N THR A 192 1.22 2.78 12.02
CA THR A 192 2.15 3.77 12.57
C THR A 192 2.72 4.74 11.53
N ILE A 193 2.39 4.55 10.26
CA ILE A 193 2.90 5.39 9.17
C ILE A 193 1.94 6.55 8.94
N THR A 194 2.45 7.76 9.06
CA THR A 194 1.75 8.99 8.66
C THR A 194 2.56 9.67 7.56
N SER A 195 1.92 9.92 6.42
CA SER A 195 2.42 10.81 5.38
C SER A 195 1.78 12.18 5.57
N ALA A 196 2.58 13.23 5.61
CA ALA A 196 2.07 14.59 5.83
C ALA A 196 1.50 15.19 4.56
N GLY A 197 0.43 15.99 4.70
CA GLY A 197 -0.14 16.74 3.59
C GLY A 197 0.87 17.69 2.95
N GLY A 198 0.74 17.93 1.65
CA GLY A 198 1.58 18.86 0.90
C GLY A 198 1.37 20.32 1.28
N GLY A 199 2.42 21.11 1.27
CA GLY A 199 2.39 22.54 1.56
C GLY A 199 1.63 23.33 0.49
N GLN A 200 0.84 24.33 0.90
CA GLN A 200 0.12 25.18 -0.04
C GLN A 200 1.06 26.06 -0.86
N GLY A 201 0.73 26.23 -2.13
CA GLY A 201 1.29 27.28 -2.98
C GLY A 201 0.72 28.66 -2.64
N ARG A 202 1.53 29.70 -2.76
CA ARG A 202 1.13 31.07 -2.38
C ARG A 202 0.58 31.87 -3.54
N GLY A 203 -0.54 32.53 -3.32
CA GLY A 203 -1.11 33.55 -4.17
C GLY A 203 -0.80 34.97 -3.68
N ASN A 204 -0.63 35.13 -2.35
CA ASN A 204 -0.33 36.41 -1.74
C ASN A 204 1.10 36.87 -2.00
N PRO A 205 1.32 38.13 -2.35
CA PRO A 205 2.64 38.71 -2.61
C PRO A 205 3.61 38.59 -1.43
N GLY A 206 4.85 38.22 -1.72
CA GLY A 206 5.95 38.21 -0.74
C GLY A 206 5.88 37.11 0.33
N VAL A 207 4.94 36.17 0.23
CA VAL A 207 4.76 35.11 1.24
C VAL A 207 5.43 33.82 0.79
N ALA A 208 6.18 33.22 1.71
CA ALA A 208 6.86 31.96 1.51
C ALA A 208 5.86 30.80 1.37
N GLY A 209 6.18 29.82 0.56
CA GLY A 209 5.41 28.58 0.39
C GLY A 209 5.12 27.87 1.70
N GLY A 210 4.01 27.15 1.77
CA GLY A 210 3.65 26.32 2.94
C GLY A 210 4.60 25.13 3.08
N SER A 211 4.95 24.80 4.34
CA SER A 211 5.69 23.56 4.63
C SER A 211 4.76 22.36 4.64
N GLY A 212 5.25 21.17 4.35
CA GLY A 212 4.47 19.94 4.37
C GLY A 212 5.27 18.71 4.05
N GLY A 213 4.60 17.61 3.65
CA GLY A 213 5.27 16.42 3.12
C GLY A 213 6.26 16.79 2.03
N SER A 214 5.80 17.54 1.02
CA SER A 214 6.63 18.40 0.16
C SER A 214 6.19 19.83 0.32
N GLY A 215 7.12 20.77 0.20
CA GLY A 215 6.85 22.21 0.39
C GLY A 215 6.15 22.83 -0.82
N GLY A 216 5.24 23.77 -0.60
CA GLY A 216 4.65 24.61 -1.64
C GLY A 216 5.62 25.66 -2.18
N GLY A 217 5.37 26.16 -3.38
CA GLY A 217 6.14 27.25 -3.97
C GLY A 217 5.87 28.61 -3.32
N GLY A 218 6.87 29.50 -3.37
CA GLY A 218 6.77 30.88 -2.94
C GLY A 218 6.14 31.76 -4.02
N ALA A 219 5.40 32.80 -3.62
CA ALA A 219 4.75 33.73 -4.52
C ALA A 219 5.73 34.53 -5.39
N GLY A 220 5.39 34.76 -6.64
CA GLY A 220 6.17 35.51 -7.64
C GLY A 220 5.84 37.00 -7.71
N GLU A 221 5.23 37.59 -6.68
CA GLU A 221 4.79 38.96 -6.64
C GLU A 221 5.12 39.60 -5.28
N GLY A 222 5.33 40.93 -5.23
CA GLY A 222 5.59 41.68 -3.98
C GLY A 222 6.94 41.46 -3.33
N GLY A 223 7.82 40.71 -3.94
CA GLY A 223 9.16 40.34 -3.44
C GLY A 223 9.46 38.87 -3.73
N SER A 224 10.75 38.48 -3.74
CA SER A 224 11.14 37.08 -3.88
C SER A 224 10.80 36.34 -2.57
N ALA A 225 9.87 35.39 -2.66
CA ALA A 225 9.45 34.60 -1.53
C ALA A 225 10.06 33.18 -1.56
N ALA A 226 10.54 32.68 -0.45
CA ALA A 226 11.10 31.34 -0.36
C ALA A 226 10.05 30.26 -0.66
N GLY A 227 10.47 29.13 -1.21
CA GLY A 227 9.64 27.94 -1.20
C GLY A 227 9.46 27.37 0.21
N GLY A 228 8.39 26.66 0.43
CA GLY A 228 8.11 25.95 1.66
C GLY A 228 9.05 24.79 1.91
N THR A 229 9.24 24.44 3.17
CA THR A 229 10.08 23.29 3.54
C THR A 229 9.35 21.99 3.35
N GLY A 230 10.00 21.03 2.66
CA GLY A 230 9.53 19.64 2.57
C GLY A 230 9.95 18.81 3.77
N ASN A 231 9.57 17.55 3.77
CA ASN A 231 9.83 16.58 4.85
C ASN A 231 9.46 17.15 6.24
N THR A 232 8.29 17.73 6.33
CA THR A 232 7.77 18.34 7.56
C THR A 232 6.46 17.67 7.96
N PRO A 233 6.41 17.02 9.16
CA PRO A 233 7.52 16.78 10.08
C PRO A 233 8.61 15.87 9.47
N PRO A 234 9.87 15.96 9.98
CA PRO A 234 10.97 15.20 9.42
C PRO A 234 10.84 13.70 9.68
N VAL A 235 11.10 12.91 8.64
CA VAL A 235 11.13 11.44 8.68
C VAL A 235 12.29 10.91 7.85
N SER A 236 12.64 9.65 8.04
CA SER A 236 13.68 8.97 7.25
C SER A 236 13.12 7.64 6.70
N PRO A 237 13.27 7.36 5.38
CA PRO A 237 13.67 8.31 4.33
C PRO A 237 12.77 9.55 4.27
N ALA A 238 13.27 10.64 3.69
CA ALA A 238 12.48 11.88 3.56
C ALA A 238 11.20 11.63 2.75
N GLN A 239 10.08 12.20 3.21
CA GLN A 239 8.77 12.03 2.56
C GLN A 239 8.51 13.00 1.42
N GLY A 240 9.44 13.94 1.16
CA GLY A 240 9.35 14.92 0.09
C GLY A 240 10.40 16.02 0.20
N THR A 241 10.37 16.95 -0.72
CA THR A 241 11.40 17.98 -0.93
C THR A 241 10.83 19.40 -0.83
N ASN A 242 11.70 20.39 -0.81
CA ASN A 242 11.32 21.80 -0.71
C ASN A 242 10.61 22.30 -1.98
N GLY A 243 9.73 23.30 -1.83
CA GLY A 243 9.23 24.09 -2.94
C GLY A 243 10.26 25.06 -3.50
N GLY A 244 10.03 25.52 -4.72
CA GLY A 244 10.82 26.55 -5.37
C GLY A 244 10.48 27.96 -4.87
N ALA A 245 11.44 28.86 -4.91
CA ALA A 245 11.21 30.26 -4.55
C ALA A 245 10.41 31.00 -5.66
N GLY A 246 9.53 31.86 -5.25
CA GLY A 246 9.00 32.90 -6.15
C GLY A 246 10.07 33.92 -6.48
N ARG A 247 10.01 34.51 -7.67
CA ARG A 247 11.05 35.41 -8.16
C ARG A 247 10.47 36.75 -8.62
N VAL A 248 11.02 37.82 -8.07
CA VAL A 248 10.67 39.17 -8.45
C VAL A 248 11.96 39.99 -8.63
N VAL A 249 12.48 40.01 -9.86
CA VAL A 249 13.59 40.85 -10.27
C VAL A 249 13.24 41.46 -11.62
N PRO A 250 13.89 42.56 -12.05
CA PRO A 250 13.67 43.12 -13.37
C PRO A 250 13.79 42.04 -14.47
N GLY A 251 12.74 41.87 -15.26
CA GLY A 251 12.65 40.86 -16.30
C GLY A 251 12.27 39.43 -15.82
N CYS A 252 11.95 39.23 -14.55
CA CYS A 252 11.48 37.94 -14.06
C CYS A 252 10.47 38.11 -12.93
N ARG A 253 9.23 37.67 -13.16
CA ARG A 253 8.17 37.58 -12.16
C ARG A 253 7.42 36.28 -12.37
N GLY A 254 7.71 35.25 -11.54
CA GLY A 254 7.04 33.95 -11.62
C GLY A 254 6.97 33.30 -10.26
N GLY A 255 5.85 32.62 -9.98
CA GLY A 255 5.69 31.77 -8.81
C GLY A 255 6.64 30.58 -8.86
N GLY A 256 7.10 30.13 -7.70
CA GLY A 256 7.89 28.90 -7.57
C GLY A 256 7.02 27.66 -7.78
N GLY A 257 7.60 26.58 -8.29
CA GLY A 257 6.96 25.26 -8.33
C GLY A 257 6.91 24.61 -6.96
N GLY A 258 5.93 23.75 -6.70
CA GLY A 258 5.87 22.92 -5.51
C GLY A 258 6.91 21.80 -5.53
N GLY A 259 7.40 21.36 -4.37
CA GLY A 259 8.30 20.22 -4.25
C GLY A 259 7.58 18.92 -4.58
N GLY A 260 8.30 17.98 -5.17
CA GLY A 260 7.87 16.59 -5.36
C GLY A 260 8.46 15.67 -4.32
N ALA A 261 8.24 14.37 -4.49
CA ALA A 261 8.80 13.39 -3.56
C ALA A 261 10.34 13.32 -3.68
N THR A 262 10.89 13.37 -4.90
CA THR A 262 12.32 13.16 -5.15
C THR A 262 13.08 14.43 -5.57
N VAL A 263 12.40 15.37 -6.17
CA VAL A 263 13.03 16.61 -6.70
C VAL A 263 12.30 17.84 -6.18
N ALA A 264 13.08 18.82 -5.72
CA ALA A 264 12.55 20.10 -5.28
C ALA A 264 11.87 20.86 -6.42
N GLY A 265 10.90 21.73 -6.08
CA GLY A 265 10.32 22.65 -7.04
C GLY A 265 11.34 23.66 -7.53
N SER A 266 11.25 24.04 -8.81
CA SER A 266 12.09 25.05 -9.40
C SER A 266 11.63 26.45 -9.03
N PRO A 267 12.55 27.42 -8.88
CA PRO A 267 12.17 28.82 -8.71
C PRO A 267 11.53 29.35 -9.98
N GLY A 268 10.78 30.46 -9.84
CA GLY A 268 10.29 31.22 -10.99
C GLY A 268 11.42 31.59 -11.97
N GLN A 269 11.14 31.56 -13.27
CA GLN A 269 12.12 31.68 -14.35
C GLN A 269 11.93 32.95 -15.20
N PRO A 270 13.05 33.58 -15.72
CA PRO A 270 12.93 34.60 -16.73
C PRO A 270 12.32 34.04 -18.05
N PRO A 271 11.67 34.89 -18.89
CA PRO A 271 11.32 36.27 -18.63
C PRO A 271 10.01 36.49 -17.88
N TYR A 272 9.24 35.58 -17.49
CA TYR A 272 7.99 35.67 -16.67
C TYR A 272 7.36 34.28 -16.48
N ALA A 273 8.17 33.22 -16.55
CA ALA A 273 7.68 31.85 -16.41
C ALA A 273 7.63 31.42 -14.94
N GLY A 274 6.64 30.63 -14.61
CA GLY A 274 6.59 29.92 -13.32
C GLY A 274 7.67 28.85 -13.22
N GLY A 275 8.01 28.45 -12.00
CA GLY A 275 8.90 27.34 -11.72
C GLY A 275 8.22 26.00 -12.00
N ALA A 276 8.96 25.02 -12.54
CA ALA A 276 8.46 23.67 -12.71
C ALA A 276 8.24 22.99 -11.35
N GLY A 277 7.21 22.18 -11.26
CA GLY A 277 7.00 21.28 -10.10
C GLY A 277 8.08 20.21 -10.00
N GLY A 278 8.37 19.77 -8.79
CA GLY A 278 9.33 18.72 -8.50
C GLY A 278 8.83 17.33 -8.92
N ALA A 279 9.75 16.45 -9.30
CA ALA A 279 9.40 15.09 -9.70
C ALA A 279 8.94 14.22 -8.52
N GLY A 280 8.01 13.32 -8.82
CA GLY A 280 7.54 12.29 -7.91
C GLY A 280 8.50 11.11 -7.79
N ALA A 281 8.12 10.13 -7.00
CA ALA A 281 8.81 8.85 -6.86
C ALA A 281 8.10 7.78 -7.69
N THR A 282 8.87 7.02 -8.49
CA THR A 282 8.35 5.90 -9.29
C THR A 282 8.53 4.60 -8.52
N THR A 283 7.47 3.80 -8.44
CA THR A 283 7.47 2.46 -7.82
C THR A 283 6.56 1.53 -8.61
N GLU A 284 6.78 0.23 -8.49
CA GLU A 284 5.94 -0.84 -9.06
C GLU A 284 5.09 -1.54 -8.00
N ILE A 285 4.91 -0.97 -6.81
CA ILE A 285 4.11 -1.59 -5.74
C ILE A 285 2.68 -1.91 -6.16
N ASN A 286 2.13 -1.21 -7.12
CA ASN A 286 0.81 -1.44 -7.73
C ASN A 286 0.87 -2.36 -8.98
N ALA A 287 1.96 -3.09 -9.15
CA ALA A 287 2.26 -3.98 -10.28
C ALA A 287 2.49 -3.27 -11.63
N SER A 288 2.74 -1.96 -11.61
CA SER A 288 3.04 -1.18 -12.81
C SER A 288 3.93 0.01 -12.46
N PRO A 289 4.94 0.35 -13.28
CA PRO A 289 5.77 1.53 -13.03
C PRO A 289 4.92 2.78 -13.01
N THR A 290 4.74 3.38 -11.83
CA THR A 290 3.87 4.54 -11.63
C THR A 290 4.58 5.58 -10.78
N ALA A 291 4.58 6.84 -11.25
CA ALA A 291 5.10 7.97 -10.49
C ALA A 291 4.00 8.58 -9.61
N PHE A 292 4.33 8.77 -8.31
CA PHE A 292 3.46 9.35 -7.32
C PHE A 292 4.09 10.60 -6.69
N ALA A 293 3.26 11.48 -6.16
CA ALA A 293 3.69 12.66 -5.41
C ALA A 293 4.59 13.64 -6.22
N GLY A 294 4.15 14.00 -7.41
CA GLY A 294 4.73 15.12 -8.17
C GLY A 294 4.20 16.45 -7.66
N GLY A 295 5.05 17.48 -7.63
CA GLY A 295 4.69 18.86 -7.25
C GLY A 295 3.98 19.61 -8.37
N GLY A 296 3.17 20.63 -8.01
CA GLY A 296 2.51 21.52 -8.95
C GLY A 296 3.44 22.58 -9.53
N GLY A 297 3.25 22.95 -10.81
CA GLY A 297 3.98 24.07 -11.43
C GLY A 297 3.53 25.43 -10.89
N GLY A 298 4.41 26.39 -10.84
CA GLY A 298 4.09 27.81 -10.56
C GLY A 298 3.51 28.53 -11.77
N GLY A 299 2.74 29.57 -11.53
CA GLY A 299 2.21 30.48 -12.55
C GLY A 299 3.25 31.50 -13.03
N GLY A 300 3.23 31.80 -14.31
CA GLY A 300 3.95 32.91 -14.95
C GLY A 300 2.99 33.99 -15.42
N ASN A 301 3.53 35.11 -15.87
CA ASN A 301 2.75 36.12 -16.55
C ASN A 301 3.12 36.05 -18.03
N GLY A 302 2.17 35.55 -18.86
CA GLY A 302 2.28 35.58 -20.30
C GLY A 302 1.93 36.95 -20.85
#